data_5d43a197f5716a7713e26ac3841e2552
#
_entry.id   5d43a197f5716a7713e26ac3841e2552
#
_cell.length_a   1.000
_cell.length_b   1.000
_cell.length_c   1.000
_cell.angle_alpha   90.00
_cell.angle_beta   90.00
_cell.angle_gamma   90.00
#
_symmetry.space_group_name_H-M   'P 1'
#
loop_
_entity.id
_entity.type
_entity.pdbx_description
1 polymer ?
#
loop_
_entity_poly.entity_id
_entity_poly.type
_entity_poly.pdbx_seq_one_letter_code
_entity_poly.pdbx_strand_id
1 'polypeptide(L)'
;YGGTTDVTRTFILGPISEEERKYFTLVLKSMLTLANAKFLFGCRGSNLDILAREPLWEDGVDYRCGTGHGVGYFLGVHEGPNAFRWRSNPENLDAVLQPGMVITDEPGVYVPGKYGIRTENMLICKKWQQNEYGAFLHFEPLTLVPIDLDGVDLSLFNEKEKQLLTDYQQFVYDTLSPHL
;
A
#
# COMPACT_ATOMS: atom_id res chain seq x y z
N TYR A 1 -5.68 -18.34 18.70
CA TYR A 1 -4.54 -18.22 17.81
C TYR A 1 -4.06 -16.78 17.82
N GLY A 2 -2.74 -16.54 17.89
CA GLY A 2 -2.15 -15.22 17.75
C GLY A 2 -1.80 -14.94 16.29
N GLY A 3 -1.82 -13.66 15.92
CA GLY A 3 -1.53 -13.18 14.57
C GLY A 3 -2.80 -12.86 13.78
N THR A 4 -2.70 -11.81 12.98
CA THR A 4 -3.75 -11.33 12.08
C THR A 4 -3.13 -11.02 10.74
N THR A 5 -3.79 -11.37 9.65
CA THR A 5 -3.40 -11.01 8.29
C THR A 5 -4.50 -10.19 7.64
N ASP A 6 -4.08 -9.25 6.80
CA ASP A 6 -4.99 -8.45 5.98
C ASP A 6 -4.37 -8.28 4.59
N VAL A 7 -5.08 -8.72 3.56
CA VAL A 7 -4.56 -8.69 2.18
C VAL A 7 -5.71 -8.67 1.19
N THR A 8 -5.56 -7.87 0.15
CA THR A 8 -6.45 -7.87 -1.02
C THR A 8 -5.64 -8.05 -2.29
N ARG A 9 -6.13 -8.94 -3.17
CA ARG A 9 -5.67 -9.06 -4.56
C ARG A 9 -6.87 -9.07 -5.49
N THR A 10 -6.76 -8.29 -6.55
CA THR A 10 -7.69 -8.31 -7.66
C THR A 10 -7.09 -9.14 -8.79
N PHE A 11 -7.84 -10.12 -9.30
CA PHE A 11 -7.42 -11.01 -10.37
C PHE A 11 -8.29 -10.80 -11.61
N ILE A 12 -7.68 -10.95 -12.78
CA ILE A 12 -8.34 -10.83 -14.06
C ILE A 12 -8.80 -12.23 -14.51
N LEU A 13 -10.11 -12.48 -14.49
CA LEU A 13 -10.69 -13.77 -14.84
C LEU A 13 -11.33 -13.80 -16.24
N GLY A 14 -11.20 -12.71 -17.00
CA GLY A 14 -11.77 -12.58 -18.34
C GLY A 14 -11.47 -11.22 -18.97
N PRO A 15 -12.14 -10.87 -20.07
CA PRO A 15 -11.95 -9.56 -20.69
C PRO A 15 -12.31 -8.41 -19.73
N ILE A 16 -11.47 -7.39 -19.67
CA ILE A 16 -11.69 -6.17 -18.93
C ILE A 16 -11.70 -4.96 -19.87
N SER A 17 -12.40 -3.90 -19.49
CA SER A 17 -12.42 -2.64 -20.21
C SER A 17 -11.10 -1.89 -20.02
N GLU A 18 -10.84 -0.91 -20.90
CA GLU A 18 -9.69 0.02 -20.76
C GLU A 18 -9.77 0.81 -19.44
N GLU A 19 -10.98 1.19 -19.00
CA GLU A 19 -11.22 1.88 -17.74
C GLU A 19 -10.81 1.01 -16.54
N GLU A 20 -11.21 -0.26 -16.53
CA GLU A 20 -10.86 -1.20 -15.45
C GLU A 20 -9.35 -1.46 -15.42
N ARG A 21 -8.71 -1.66 -16.57
CA ARG A 21 -7.26 -1.82 -16.70
C ARG A 21 -6.51 -0.60 -16.19
N LYS A 22 -6.96 0.59 -16.58
CA LYS A 22 -6.40 1.85 -16.11
C LYS A 22 -6.47 1.97 -14.59
N TYR A 23 -7.64 1.74 -13.99
CA TYR A 23 -7.80 1.88 -12.55
C TYR A 23 -7.11 0.76 -11.77
N PHE A 24 -7.04 -0.46 -12.29
CA PHE A 24 -6.19 -1.51 -11.73
C PHE A 24 -4.74 -1.04 -11.64
N THR A 25 -4.24 -0.45 -12.71
CA THR A 25 -2.87 0.05 -12.78
C THR A 25 -2.63 1.23 -11.82
N LEU A 26 -3.54 2.21 -11.77
CA LEU A 26 -3.40 3.37 -10.88
C LEU A 26 -3.45 2.97 -9.39
N VAL A 27 -4.33 2.03 -9.02
CA VAL A 27 -4.39 1.47 -7.66
C VAL A 27 -3.09 0.75 -7.30
N LEU A 28 -2.53 -0.02 -8.23
CA LEU A 28 -1.24 -0.67 -8.03
C LEU A 28 -0.09 0.35 -7.87
N LYS A 29 -0.06 1.40 -8.69
CA LYS A 29 0.91 2.50 -8.54
C LYS A 29 0.80 3.16 -7.16
N SER A 30 -0.42 3.41 -6.70
CA SER A 30 -0.71 3.98 -5.38
C SER A 30 -0.09 3.15 -4.27
N MET A 31 -0.33 1.85 -4.26
CA MET A 31 0.20 0.91 -3.27
C MET A 31 1.74 0.85 -3.35
N LEU A 32 2.31 0.66 -4.53
CA LEU A 32 3.77 0.57 -4.68
C LEU A 32 4.49 1.85 -4.26
N THR A 33 3.93 3.02 -4.54
CA THR A 33 4.53 4.30 -4.18
C THR A 33 4.57 4.49 -2.67
N LEU A 34 3.46 4.23 -1.97
CA LEU A 34 3.40 4.34 -0.52
C LEU A 34 4.28 3.28 0.16
N ALA A 35 4.22 2.02 -0.29
CA ALA A 35 5.03 0.93 0.26
C ALA A 35 6.55 1.21 0.20
N ASN A 36 7.00 1.98 -0.80
CA ASN A 36 8.42 2.32 -0.99
C ASN A 36 8.82 3.68 -0.43
N ALA A 37 7.95 4.31 0.37
CA ALA A 37 8.25 5.58 1.01
C ALA A 37 9.46 5.47 1.96
N LYS A 38 10.32 6.50 1.89
CA LYS A 38 11.39 6.76 2.86
C LYS A 38 11.12 8.10 3.50
N PHE A 39 11.10 8.13 4.82
CA PHE A 39 10.62 9.31 5.54
C PHE A 39 11.38 9.56 6.83
N LEU A 40 11.43 10.81 7.25
CA LEU A 40 12.09 11.22 8.49
C LEU A 40 11.25 10.74 9.69
N PHE A 41 11.90 10.25 10.73
CA PHE A 41 11.26 9.98 12.02
C PHE A 41 10.51 11.23 12.52
N GLY A 42 9.30 11.02 13.01
CA GLY A 42 8.36 12.10 13.35
C GLY A 42 7.17 12.19 12.39
N CYS A 43 7.28 11.61 11.19
CA CYS A 43 6.15 11.49 10.30
C CYS A 43 5.04 10.61 10.89
N ARG A 44 3.82 10.99 10.54
CA ARG A 44 2.57 10.26 10.82
C ARG A 44 2.02 9.68 9.53
N GLY A 45 1.05 8.80 9.63
CA GLY A 45 0.40 8.27 8.44
C GLY A 45 -0.28 9.35 7.59
N SER A 46 -0.79 10.42 8.21
CA SER A 46 -1.36 11.57 7.50
C SER A 46 -0.35 12.33 6.63
N ASN A 47 0.94 12.29 6.96
CA ASN A 47 1.98 12.90 6.12
C ASN A 47 2.29 12.09 4.86
N LEU A 48 2.04 10.78 4.90
CA LEU A 48 2.41 9.84 3.84
C LEU A 48 1.24 9.40 2.95
N ASP A 49 0.01 9.54 3.42
CA ASP A 49 -1.21 9.11 2.71
C ASP A 49 -1.31 9.70 1.29
N ILE A 50 -0.81 10.91 1.09
CA ILE A 50 -0.78 11.57 -0.22
C ILE A 50 -0.03 10.75 -1.28
N LEU A 51 0.98 9.98 -0.89
CA LEU A 51 1.77 9.16 -1.81
C LEU A 51 0.92 8.07 -2.49
N ALA A 52 -0.11 7.58 -1.79
CA ALA A 52 -1.06 6.63 -2.37
C ALA A 52 -2.19 7.33 -3.14
N ARG A 53 -2.52 8.59 -2.81
CA ARG A 53 -3.61 9.29 -3.51
C ARG A 53 -3.17 9.99 -4.77
N GLU A 54 -1.93 10.47 -4.81
CA GLU A 54 -1.42 11.26 -5.93
C GLU A 54 -1.66 10.62 -7.30
N PRO A 55 -1.37 9.31 -7.54
CA PRO A 55 -1.62 8.69 -8.85
C PRO A 55 -3.09 8.70 -9.29
N LEU A 56 -4.02 8.66 -8.33
CA LEU A 56 -5.47 8.73 -8.60
C LEU A 56 -5.94 10.17 -8.73
N TRP A 57 -5.42 11.10 -7.93
CA TRP A 57 -5.79 12.51 -7.98
C TRP A 57 -5.32 13.19 -9.28
N GLU A 58 -4.18 12.78 -9.84
CA GLU A 58 -3.73 13.21 -11.17
C GLU A 58 -4.75 12.85 -12.27
N ASP A 59 -5.51 11.77 -12.08
CA ASP A 59 -6.60 11.37 -12.97
C ASP A 59 -7.98 11.94 -12.57
N GLY A 60 -8.04 12.77 -11.53
CA GLY A 60 -9.28 13.35 -11.01
C GLY A 60 -10.17 12.37 -10.25
N VAL A 61 -9.64 11.25 -9.82
CA VAL A 61 -10.33 10.18 -9.08
C VAL A 61 -9.83 10.11 -7.64
N ASP A 62 -10.72 9.78 -6.72
CA ASP A 62 -10.40 9.58 -5.30
C ASP A 62 -11.17 8.38 -4.73
N TYR A 63 -10.65 7.83 -3.64
CA TYR A 63 -11.37 6.88 -2.79
C TYR A 63 -11.71 7.52 -1.44
N ARG A 64 -12.90 7.20 -0.92
CA ARG A 64 -13.47 7.84 0.28
C ARG A 64 -13.18 7.10 1.58
N CYS A 65 -12.50 5.96 1.50
CA CYS A 65 -12.01 5.21 2.67
C CYS A 65 -10.62 5.66 3.11
N GLY A 66 -10.15 5.14 4.24
CA GLY A 66 -8.75 5.25 4.63
C GLY A 66 -7.85 4.47 3.67
N THR A 67 -6.60 4.87 3.60
CA THR A 67 -5.57 4.16 2.81
C THR A 67 -4.98 2.99 3.59
N GLY A 68 -5.07 3.00 4.91
CA GLY A 68 -4.57 1.92 5.74
C GLY A 68 -4.78 2.17 7.23
N HIS A 69 -4.53 1.13 8.00
CA HIS A 69 -4.73 1.11 9.46
C HIS A 69 -3.72 0.18 10.14
N GLY A 70 -3.52 0.37 11.43
CA GLY A 70 -2.76 -0.57 12.25
C GLY A 70 -3.47 -1.91 12.35
N VAL A 71 -2.68 -2.97 12.51
CA VAL A 71 -3.16 -4.35 12.62
C VAL A 71 -2.74 -4.93 13.95
N GLY A 72 -3.72 -5.41 14.71
CA GLY A 72 -3.51 -6.01 16.03
C GLY A 72 -3.02 -7.45 15.94
N TYR A 73 -2.29 -7.86 16.98
CA TYR A 73 -1.74 -9.23 17.07
C TYR A 73 -2.82 -10.29 17.26
N PHE A 74 -3.88 -9.98 18.00
CA PHE A 74 -4.89 -10.97 18.41
C PHE A 74 -6.28 -10.62 17.89
N LEU A 75 -6.59 -11.02 16.67
CA LEU A 75 -7.88 -10.85 15.97
C LEU A 75 -8.35 -9.39 15.84
N GLY A 76 -7.50 -8.41 16.11
CA GLY A 76 -7.80 -6.99 15.97
C GLY A 76 -7.38 -6.48 14.60
N VAL A 77 -8.13 -6.79 13.53
CA VAL A 77 -7.75 -6.37 12.17
C VAL A 77 -7.60 -4.85 12.08
N HIS A 78 -8.49 -4.07 12.70
CA HIS A 78 -8.39 -2.62 12.80
C HIS A 78 -7.95 -2.22 14.21
N GLU A 79 -6.65 -2.07 14.43
CA GLU A 79 -6.09 -1.70 15.73
C GLU A 79 -5.08 -0.56 15.58
N GLY A 80 -5.36 0.56 16.28
CA GLY A 80 -4.43 1.69 16.33
C GLY A 80 -3.13 1.39 17.10
N PRO A 81 -2.26 2.41 17.25
CA PRO A 81 -2.52 3.84 17.08
C PRO A 81 -2.20 4.47 15.71
N ASN A 82 -1.73 3.71 14.73
CA ASN A 82 -1.28 4.20 13.44
C ASN A 82 -2.33 3.97 12.33
N ALA A 83 -2.39 4.87 11.35
CA ALA A 83 -3.25 4.74 10.19
C ALA A 83 -2.74 5.62 9.04
N PHE A 84 -2.98 5.23 7.78
CA PHE A 84 -2.83 6.11 6.62
C PHE A 84 -4.18 6.78 6.33
N ARG A 85 -4.26 8.08 6.58
CA ARG A 85 -5.47 8.90 6.32
C ARG A 85 -5.07 10.34 6.03
N TRP A 86 -5.50 10.89 4.91
CA TRP A 86 -5.17 12.25 4.51
C TRP A 86 -5.86 13.34 5.35
N ARG A 87 -7.02 13.02 5.93
CA ARG A 87 -7.71 13.92 6.87
C ARG A 87 -7.44 13.46 8.28
N SER A 88 -6.77 14.30 9.07
CA SER A 88 -6.69 14.07 10.50
C SER A 88 -8.08 14.31 11.11
N ASN A 89 -8.53 13.38 11.93
CA ASN A 89 -9.69 13.52 12.78
C ASN A 89 -9.18 13.51 14.22
N PRO A 90 -9.59 14.45 15.11
CA PRO A 90 -9.17 14.46 16.51
C PRO A 90 -9.46 13.16 17.28
N GLU A 91 -10.44 12.39 16.82
CA GLU A 91 -10.78 11.07 17.35
C GLU A 91 -9.96 9.93 16.72
N ASN A 92 -9.20 10.21 15.67
CA ASN A 92 -8.42 9.21 14.95
C ASN A 92 -6.99 9.14 15.43
N LEU A 93 -6.58 7.93 15.65
CA LEU A 93 -5.26 7.46 15.95
C LEU A 93 -4.31 7.82 14.77
N ASP A 94 -3.62 8.93 14.89
CA ASP A 94 -2.59 9.37 13.95
C ASP A 94 -1.26 9.51 14.70
N ALA A 95 -0.78 8.38 15.19
CA ALA A 95 0.47 8.32 15.93
C ALA A 95 1.67 8.54 15.02
N VAL A 96 2.75 9.09 15.59
CA VAL A 96 4.06 9.08 14.93
C VAL A 96 4.47 7.63 14.65
N LEU A 97 4.81 7.37 13.39
CA LEU A 97 5.22 6.03 12.96
C LEU A 97 6.52 5.62 13.66
N GLN A 98 6.52 4.42 14.24
CA GLN A 98 7.63 3.84 14.98
C GLN A 98 8.11 2.57 14.31
N PRO A 99 9.42 2.25 14.37
CA PRO A 99 9.91 0.93 13.98
C PRO A 99 9.18 -0.18 14.73
N GLY A 100 8.75 -1.21 13.99
CA GLY A 100 7.97 -2.33 14.50
C GLY A 100 6.45 -2.17 14.37
N MET A 101 5.94 -0.99 14.05
CA MET A 101 4.51 -0.82 13.75
C MET A 101 4.14 -1.53 12.45
N VAL A 102 3.04 -2.28 12.49
CA VAL A 102 2.42 -2.92 11.33
C VAL A 102 1.25 -2.06 10.87
N ILE A 103 1.12 -1.87 9.56
CA ILE A 103 0.09 -1.03 8.97
C ILE A 103 -0.31 -1.59 7.61
N THR A 104 -1.59 -1.53 7.25
CA THR A 104 -2.05 -1.86 5.90
C THR A 104 -1.79 -0.71 4.93
N ASP A 105 -1.63 -1.04 3.66
CA ASP A 105 -1.51 -0.14 2.52
C ASP A 105 -2.48 -0.66 1.46
N GLU A 106 -3.71 -0.08 1.43
CA GLU A 106 -4.89 -0.64 0.76
C GLU A 106 -5.65 0.40 -0.10
N PRO A 107 -4.97 1.16 -0.96
CA PRO A 107 -5.66 2.05 -1.87
C PRO A 107 -6.62 1.30 -2.79
N GLY A 108 -7.68 1.97 -3.22
CA GLY A 108 -8.67 1.36 -4.10
C GLY A 108 -9.48 2.36 -4.89
N VAL A 109 -10.18 1.91 -5.93
CA VAL A 109 -11.17 2.68 -6.68
C VAL A 109 -12.49 1.93 -6.61
N TYR A 110 -13.56 2.66 -6.31
CA TYR A 110 -14.89 2.09 -6.15
C TYR A 110 -15.90 2.88 -6.99
N VAL A 111 -16.32 2.29 -8.11
CA VAL A 111 -17.26 2.90 -9.05
C VAL A 111 -18.66 2.36 -8.77
N PRO A 112 -19.58 3.18 -8.20
CA PRO A 112 -20.89 2.72 -7.78
C PRO A 112 -21.66 2.04 -8.91
N GLY A 113 -22.20 0.84 -8.63
CA GLY A 113 -22.98 0.06 -9.58
C GLY A 113 -22.16 -0.61 -10.70
N LYS A 114 -20.84 -0.49 -10.68
CA LYS A 114 -19.96 -1.11 -11.69
C LYS A 114 -18.98 -2.10 -11.04
N TYR A 115 -17.95 -1.61 -10.36
CA TYR A 115 -16.87 -2.44 -9.80
C TYR A 115 -16.15 -1.74 -8.64
N GLY A 116 -15.34 -2.53 -7.92
CA GLY A 116 -14.32 -2.06 -6.99
C GLY A 116 -12.99 -2.77 -7.26
N ILE A 117 -11.91 -2.04 -7.17
CA ILE A 117 -10.54 -2.55 -7.34
C ILE A 117 -9.73 -2.10 -6.14
N ARG A 118 -9.10 -3.04 -5.43
CA ARG A 118 -8.16 -2.77 -4.34
C ARG A 118 -6.93 -3.67 -4.48
N THR A 119 -5.78 -3.11 -4.21
CA THR A 119 -4.54 -3.88 -4.01
C THR A 119 -3.98 -3.52 -2.65
N GLU A 120 -3.73 -4.52 -1.82
CA GLU A 120 -3.40 -4.32 -0.42
C GLU A 120 -2.26 -5.22 0.05
N ASN A 121 -1.33 -4.61 0.75
CA ASN A 121 -0.30 -5.28 1.52
C ASN A 121 -0.31 -4.84 2.99
N MET A 122 0.11 -5.71 3.87
CA MET A 122 0.59 -5.34 5.19
C MET A 122 2.06 -4.92 5.09
N LEU A 123 2.40 -3.83 5.75
CA LEU A 123 3.75 -3.29 5.82
C LEU A 123 4.23 -3.26 7.27
N ILE A 124 5.52 -3.46 7.49
CA ILE A 124 6.19 -3.19 8.75
C ILE A 124 7.11 -2.00 8.63
N CYS A 125 6.96 -1.03 9.55
CA CYS A 125 7.85 0.12 9.63
C CYS A 125 9.21 -0.30 10.21
N LYS A 126 10.31 0.09 9.56
CA LYS A 126 11.67 -0.22 9.98
C LYS A 126 12.60 0.99 9.92
N LYS A 127 13.72 0.91 10.62
CA LYS A 127 14.81 1.89 10.49
C LYS A 127 15.50 1.67 9.14
N TRP A 128 15.75 2.77 8.41
CA TRP A 128 16.49 2.73 7.17
C TRP A 128 17.91 3.25 7.34
N GLN A 129 18.08 4.52 7.73
CA GLN A 129 19.40 5.11 7.96
C GLN A 129 19.34 6.21 9.01
N GLN A 130 20.54 6.60 9.51
CA GLN A 130 20.75 7.73 10.39
C GLN A 130 21.82 8.63 9.79
N ASN A 131 21.57 9.94 9.75
CA ASN A 131 22.53 10.94 9.30
C ASN A 131 22.35 12.27 10.04
N GLU A 132 23.00 13.34 9.58
CA GLU A 132 22.92 14.69 10.18
C GLU A 132 21.50 15.29 10.21
N TYR A 133 20.61 14.87 9.32
CA TYR A 133 19.21 15.31 9.27
C TYR A 133 18.29 14.51 10.21
N GLY A 134 18.75 13.40 10.77
CA GLY A 134 18.00 12.58 11.72
C GLY A 134 17.89 11.11 11.34
N ALA A 135 16.99 10.41 12.01
CA ALA A 135 16.67 9.02 11.74
C ALA A 135 15.64 8.93 10.60
N PHE A 136 15.94 8.13 9.58
CA PHE A 136 15.01 7.83 8.50
C PHE A 136 14.43 6.44 8.66
N LEU A 137 13.16 6.31 8.31
CA LEU A 137 12.41 5.08 8.33
C LEU A 137 11.98 4.70 6.91
N HIS A 138 11.58 3.45 6.72
CA HIS A 138 10.97 2.92 5.52
C HIS A 138 9.98 1.81 5.87
N PHE A 139 9.30 1.29 4.88
CA PHE A 139 8.46 0.11 5.02
C PHE A 139 9.07 -1.11 4.35
N GLU A 140 8.77 -2.29 4.89
CA GLU A 140 8.99 -3.58 4.23
C GLU A 140 7.67 -4.33 4.15
N PRO A 141 7.34 -4.97 3.02
CA PRO A 141 6.11 -5.76 2.90
C PRO A 141 6.19 -7.02 3.75
N LEU A 142 5.10 -7.31 4.46
CA LEU A 142 4.86 -8.59 5.14
C LEU A 142 4.04 -9.53 4.26
N THR A 143 3.26 -8.97 3.33
CA THR A 143 2.42 -9.74 2.41
C THR A 143 3.26 -10.28 1.25
N LEU A 144 3.21 -11.60 1.06
CA LEU A 144 3.95 -12.32 0.04
C LEU A 144 2.98 -12.92 -1.01
N VAL A 145 2.15 -12.09 -1.61
CA VAL A 145 1.20 -12.49 -2.67
C VAL A 145 1.54 -11.73 -3.95
N PRO A 146 1.77 -12.42 -5.07
CA PRO A 146 2.12 -11.77 -6.32
C PRO A 146 0.98 -10.90 -6.85
N ILE A 147 1.33 -9.93 -7.70
CA ILE A 147 0.39 -9.10 -8.46
C ILE A 147 0.04 -9.81 -9.76
N ASP A 148 -1.24 -9.82 -10.12
CA ASP A 148 -1.70 -10.28 -11.42
C ASP A 148 -1.33 -9.25 -12.50
N LEU A 149 -0.41 -9.62 -13.40
CA LEU A 149 0.09 -8.73 -14.43
C LEU A 149 -0.88 -8.57 -15.62
N ASP A 150 -1.89 -9.43 -15.76
CA ASP A 150 -2.88 -9.35 -16.82
C ASP A 150 -3.75 -8.08 -16.71
N GLY A 151 -3.86 -7.50 -15.51
CA GLY A 151 -4.55 -6.24 -15.26
C GLY A 151 -3.71 -4.99 -15.49
N VAL A 152 -2.39 -5.11 -15.71
CA VAL A 152 -1.46 -3.99 -15.72
C VAL A 152 -1.31 -3.37 -17.11
N ASP A 153 -1.41 -2.04 -17.20
CA ASP A 153 -0.98 -1.25 -18.33
C ASP A 153 0.38 -0.61 -18.04
N LEU A 154 1.46 -1.23 -18.55
CA LEU A 154 2.82 -0.74 -18.34
C LEU A 154 3.10 0.62 -18.99
N SER A 155 2.26 1.11 -19.90
CA SER A 155 2.41 2.45 -20.49
C SER A 155 2.12 3.57 -19.50
N LEU A 156 1.38 3.28 -18.44
CA LEU A 156 1.05 4.22 -17.35
C LEU A 156 2.13 4.27 -16.26
N PHE A 157 3.15 3.42 -16.34
CA PHE A 157 4.28 3.40 -15.39
C PHE A 157 5.47 4.17 -15.94
N ASN A 158 6.10 4.99 -15.10
CA ASN A 158 7.45 5.46 -15.37
C ASN A 158 8.49 4.37 -15.04
N GLU A 159 9.76 4.59 -15.38
CA GLU A 159 10.81 3.59 -15.18
C GLU A 159 11.03 3.22 -13.70
N LYS A 160 10.90 4.19 -12.79
CA LYS A 160 11.00 3.92 -11.36
C LYS A 160 9.85 3.02 -10.88
N GLU A 161 8.64 3.28 -11.30
CA GLU A 161 7.46 2.50 -10.93
C GLU A 161 7.51 1.07 -11.49
N LYS A 162 7.99 0.90 -12.74
CA LYS A 162 8.26 -0.43 -13.32
C LYS A 162 9.27 -1.20 -12.49
N GLN A 163 10.33 -0.53 -12.03
CA GLN A 163 11.32 -1.15 -11.16
C GLN A 163 10.71 -1.57 -9.83
N LEU A 164 9.88 -0.72 -9.18
CA LEU A 164 9.19 -1.08 -7.94
C LEU A 164 8.31 -2.31 -8.08
N LEU A 165 7.57 -2.42 -9.19
CA LEU A 165 6.76 -3.61 -9.49
C LEU A 165 7.64 -4.86 -9.67
N THR A 166 8.71 -4.72 -10.43
CA THR A 166 9.67 -5.82 -10.66
C THR A 166 10.30 -6.28 -9.36
N ASP A 167 10.76 -5.34 -8.52
CA ASP A 167 11.40 -5.64 -7.25
C ASP A 167 10.43 -6.34 -6.29
N TYR A 168 9.17 -5.91 -6.25
CA TYR A 168 8.15 -6.57 -5.43
C TYR A 168 7.86 -8.00 -5.91
N GLN A 169 7.65 -8.22 -7.20
CA GLN A 169 7.42 -9.56 -7.76
C GLN A 169 8.62 -10.48 -7.52
N GLN A 170 9.83 -9.97 -7.71
CA GLN A 170 11.07 -10.73 -7.45
C GLN A 170 11.22 -11.07 -5.97
N PHE A 171 10.95 -10.12 -5.08
CA PHE A 171 10.97 -10.35 -3.63
C PHE A 171 10.00 -11.46 -3.22
N VAL A 172 8.77 -11.43 -3.74
CA VAL A 172 7.78 -12.49 -3.48
C VAL A 172 8.28 -13.84 -3.98
N TYR A 173 8.79 -13.90 -5.21
CA TYR A 173 9.31 -15.12 -5.83
C TYR A 173 10.48 -15.69 -5.02
N ASP A 174 11.50 -14.89 -4.73
CA ASP A 174 12.70 -15.33 -4.02
C ASP A 174 12.40 -15.81 -2.60
N THR A 175 11.40 -15.19 -1.96
CA THR A 175 11.01 -15.57 -0.60
C THR A 175 10.20 -16.87 -0.57
N LEU A 176 9.29 -17.07 -1.52
CA LEU A 176 8.36 -18.21 -1.48
C LEU A 176 8.90 -19.45 -2.22
N SER A 177 9.61 -19.29 -3.33
CA SER A 177 10.03 -20.42 -4.16
C SER A 177 10.84 -21.48 -3.42
N PRO A 178 11.69 -21.18 -2.40
CA PRO A 178 12.38 -22.20 -1.62
C PRO A 178 11.45 -23.06 -0.74
N HIS A 179 10.19 -22.65 -0.57
CA HIS A 179 9.21 -23.30 0.31
C HIS A 179 8.09 -24.03 -0.48
N LEU A 180 8.10 -23.96 -1.81
CA LEU A 180 7.16 -24.63 -2.71
C LEU A 180 7.80 -25.87 -3.32
#